data_ced2569d4bdee54b76ead504827fdbb1
#
_entry.id   ced2569d4bdee54b76ead504827fdbb1
#
_cell.length_a   1.000
_cell.length_b   1.000
_cell.length_c   1.000
_cell.angle_alpha   90.00
_cell.angle_beta   90.00
_cell.angle_gamma   90.00
#
_symmetry.space_group_name_H-M   'P 1'
#
loop_
_entity.id
_entity.type
_entity.pdbx_description
1 polymer ?
#
loop_
_entity_poly.entity_id
_entity_poly.type
_entity_poly.pdbx_seq_one_letter_code
_entity_poly.pdbx_strand_id
1 'polypeptide(L)'
;VPGELVTGWMLDWEGVPYGFETFMEEGPNKGIETTFYKFTDNGGYEKVLSCMHQAACFFPQSFDIDNKSILGVGQAVLPNGQIINETDTNALWSINSETGEYQEMIYHDPDYDLSSPMHGMYSMNMWFSSGGYELYGFSYEGAKTEKVYFDEYFASVDKSLEAIFPDHEVRIRDWSDDLTRFLFTVSSDKDPGASYLFDLSKGKVSKVSESAPWIKNYQLADIEPFTYTSRDGIKLHGYITLPPNYKEGEKIPFIIHPHGGPNARDYWGYNPEVQFYATRGYGVIQMDYRGSTGYGRKEMILANHQMGKKMQEDKYDALMWANDQGYVDMDNVCISGASYGGYAAMQAATKNPELFKCIIAYVGVYDLTSMDLRGLQWSDLGMPMEYIEKGDPKDPDDYKNLYENSPLFFAENVEDPILIITGRRDTQVRFQETVDMVNELKKYNKDYKYIIKGEEGHGFRRETARLELFQDYEEFL
;
A
#
# COMPACT_ATOMS: atom_id res chain seq x y z
N VAL A 1 30.06 -1.93 6.56
CA VAL A 1 30.46 -0.85 5.63
C VAL A 1 30.29 0.47 6.40
N PRO A 2 31.34 1.27 6.59
CA PRO A 2 31.22 2.52 7.35
C PRO A 2 30.24 3.48 6.69
N GLY A 3 29.23 3.92 7.45
CA GLY A 3 28.21 4.88 6.97
C GLY A 3 27.01 4.24 6.28
N GLU A 4 27.00 2.92 6.10
CA GLU A 4 25.87 2.21 5.52
C GLU A 4 25.08 1.43 6.59
N LEU A 5 23.76 1.35 6.46
CA LEU A 5 22.91 0.53 7.31
C LEU A 5 22.66 -0.81 6.62
N VAL A 6 23.00 -1.92 7.28
CA VAL A 6 22.66 -3.26 6.79
C VAL A 6 21.18 -3.51 7.02
N THR A 7 20.46 -3.82 5.95
CA THR A 7 18.99 -4.00 5.96
C THR A 7 18.54 -5.42 5.74
N GLY A 8 19.37 -6.24 5.09
CA GLY A 8 19.04 -7.62 4.80
C GLY A 8 20.27 -8.51 4.76
N TRP A 9 20.08 -9.81 5.01
CA TRP A 9 21.09 -10.84 4.85
C TRP A 9 20.58 -11.88 3.88
N MET A 10 21.44 -12.33 2.97
CA MET A 10 21.18 -13.44 2.07
C MET A 10 22.00 -14.67 2.51
N LEU A 11 21.31 -15.79 2.65
CA LEU A 11 21.92 -17.10 2.90
C LEU A 11 21.77 -17.96 1.64
N ASP A 12 22.74 -18.81 1.38
CA ASP A 12 22.59 -19.86 0.39
C ASP A 12 21.70 -21.01 0.92
N TRP A 13 21.45 -22.02 0.10
CA TRP A 13 20.60 -23.16 0.49
C TRP A 13 21.19 -24.05 1.57
N GLU A 14 22.50 -23.99 1.83
CA GLU A 14 23.15 -24.65 2.95
C GLU A 14 23.10 -23.83 4.24
N GLY A 15 22.51 -22.62 4.19
CA GLY A 15 22.41 -21.69 5.31
C GLY A 15 23.69 -20.92 5.59
N VAL A 16 24.61 -20.89 4.64
CA VAL A 16 25.86 -20.13 4.75
C VAL A 16 25.57 -18.67 4.36
N PRO A 17 26.03 -17.67 5.13
CA PRO A 17 25.89 -16.27 4.74
C PRO A 17 26.64 -16.00 3.44
N TYR A 18 25.88 -15.64 2.40
CA TYR A 18 26.41 -15.30 1.09
C TYR A 18 26.69 -13.81 0.95
N GLY A 19 25.77 -12.98 1.40
CA GLY A 19 25.88 -11.52 1.24
C GLY A 19 24.90 -10.75 2.11
N PHE A 20 24.87 -9.45 1.88
CA PHE A 20 23.99 -8.52 2.61
C PHE A 20 23.61 -7.30 1.76
N GLU A 21 22.47 -6.74 2.06
CA GLU A 21 22.03 -5.46 1.51
C GLU A 21 22.33 -4.31 2.47
N THR A 22 22.64 -3.15 1.90
CA THR A 22 22.82 -1.92 2.66
C THR A 22 22.02 -0.79 2.06
N PHE A 23 21.64 0.17 2.91
CA PHE A 23 21.20 1.49 2.50
C PHE A 23 22.24 2.54 2.88
N MET A 24 22.48 3.46 1.97
CA MET A 24 23.31 4.64 2.22
C MET A 24 22.60 5.89 1.72
N GLU A 25 22.55 6.90 2.57
CA GLU A 25 22.10 8.23 2.19
C GLU A 25 23.21 9.01 1.51
N GLU A 26 23.03 9.41 0.25
CA GLU A 26 23.98 10.27 -0.47
C GLU A 26 23.75 11.78 -0.26
N GLY A 27 22.85 12.16 0.66
CA GLY A 27 22.49 13.55 0.98
C GLY A 27 21.13 13.97 0.44
N PRO A 28 20.63 15.15 0.85
CA PRO A 28 19.23 15.54 0.73
C PRO A 28 18.66 15.61 -0.69
N ASN A 29 19.50 15.69 -1.70
CA ASN A 29 19.06 15.77 -3.09
C ASN A 29 19.55 14.61 -3.98
N LYS A 30 20.17 13.60 -3.41
CA LYS A 30 20.77 12.49 -4.16
C LYS A 30 20.05 11.14 -4.02
N GLY A 31 19.12 11.04 -3.07
CA GLY A 31 18.35 9.82 -2.84
C GLY A 31 19.07 8.79 -1.97
N ILE A 32 18.51 7.59 -1.94
CA ILE A 32 19.04 6.43 -1.21
C ILE A 32 19.65 5.47 -2.21
N GLU A 33 20.91 5.10 -2.01
CA GLU A 33 21.54 4.00 -2.72
C GLU A 33 21.31 2.69 -1.96
N THR A 34 20.70 1.70 -2.62
CA THR A 34 20.66 0.31 -2.14
C THR A 34 21.79 -0.45 -2.80
N THR A 35 22.61 -1.11 -2.00
CA THR A 35 23.76 -1.90 -2.51
C THR A 35 23.68 -3.31 -1.96
N PHE A 36 23.87 -4.29 -2.85
CA PHE A 36 24.04 -5.69 -2.49
C PHE A 36 25.52 -6.07 -2.58
N TYR A 37 26.04 -6.59 -1.47
CA TYR A 37 27.41 -7.08 -1.31
C TYR A 37 27.42 -8.57 -1.14
N LYS A 38 28.41 -9.26 -1.70
CA LYS A 38 28.72 -10.66 -1.37
C LYS A 38 30.00 -10.78 -0.54
N PHE A 39 30.09 -11.81 0.26
CA PHE A 39 31.31 -12.16 0.99
C PHE A 39 32.36 -12.75 0.04
N THR A 40 33.62 -12.54 0.38
CA THR A 40 34.77 -13.07 -0.35
C THR A 40 35.53 -14.12 0.49
N ASP A 41 36.22 -15.04 -0.14
CA ASP A 41 36.95 -16.12 0.53
C ASP A 41 38.00 -15.65 1.55
N ASN A 42 38.48 -14.42 1.41
CA ASN A 42 39.47 -13.83 2.32
C ASN A 42 38.81 -13.10 3.52
N GLY A 43 37.52 -13.27 3.73
CA GLY A 43 36.75 -12.67 4.83
C GLY A 43 36.39 -11.20 4.63
N GLY A 44 36.53 -10.67 3.42
CA GLY A 44 36.04 -9.35 3.00
C GLY A 44 34.64 -9.44 2.37
N TYR A 45 34.26 -8.38 1.69
CA TYR A 45 33.04 -8.32 0.88
C TYR A 45 33.31 -7.48 -0.38
N GLU A 46 32.57 -7.75 -1.43
CA GLU A 46 32.60 -6.98 -2.67
C GLU A 46 31.21 -6.64 -3.18
N LYS A 47 31.08 -5.51 -3.86
CA LYS A 47 29.83 -5.01 -4.41
C LYS A 47 29.43 -5.82 -5.64
N VAL A 48 28.21 -6.34 -5.62
CA VAL A 48 27.60 -7.07 -6.75
C VAL A 48 26.73 -6.13 -7.56
N LEU A 49 25.80 -5.45 -6.89
CA LEU A 49 24.82 -4.54 -7.50
C LEU A 49 24.70 -3.28 -6.68
N SER A 50 24.32 -2.17 -7.31
CA SER A 50 23.72 -1.04 -6.59
C SER A 50 22.77 -0.27 -7.46
N CYS A 51 21.81 0.39 -6.83
CA CYS A 51 20.87 1.25 -7.51
C CYS A 51 20.40 2.40 -6.60
N MET A 52 20.04 3.49 -7.23
CA MET A 52 19.42 4.61 -6.53
C MET A 52 17.92 4.37 -6.41
N HIS A 53 17.34 4.68 -5.26
CA HIS A 53 15.90 4.63 -5.05
C HIS A 53 15.15 5.47 -6.10
N GLN A 54 13.99 5.01 -6.53
CA GLN A 54 13.25 5.51 -7.71
C GLN A 54 13.99 5.33 -9.06
N ALA A 55 15.22 4.81 -9.08
CA ALA A 55 15.79 4.27 -10.30
C ALA A 55 15.24 2.85 -10.54
N ALA A 56 15.50 2.32 -11.71
CA ALA A 56 15.23 0.91 -11.98
C ALA A 56 16.22 0.05 -11.18
N CYS A 57 15.70 -0.69 -10.19
CA CYS A 57 16.48 -1.48 -9.23
C CYS A 57 16.16 -2.96 -9.32
N PHE A 58 17.12 -3.79 -8.91
CA PHE A 58 16.93 -5.21 -8.67
C PHE A 58 17.06 -5.49 -7.17
N PHE A 59 16.10 -6.21 -6.63
CA PHE A 59 16.04 -6.60 -5.22
C PHE A 59 16.15 -8.12 -5.12
N PRO A 60 17.25 -8.65 -4.60
CA PRO A 60 17.45 -10.08 -4.41
C PRO A 60 16.39 -10.67 -3.48
N GLN A 61 15.88 -11.86 -3.81
CA GLN A 61 14.88 -12.55 -2.99
C GLN A 61 15.39 -13.88 -2.46
N SER A 62 16.01 -14.69 -3.30
CA SER A 62 16.47 -16.04 -2.97
C SER A 62 17.49 -16.53 -3.97
N PHE A 63 18.21 -17.62 -3.63
CA PHE A 63 18.94 -18.39 -4.62
C PHE A 63 17.99 -19.23 -5.47
N ASP A 64 18.41 -19.52 -6.69
CA ASP A 64 17.77 -20.52 -7.57
C ASP A 64 18.31 -21.93 -7.23
N ILE A 65 17.70 -22.94 -7.85
CA ILE A 65 18.02 -24.38 -7.64
C ILE A 65 19.49 -24.71 -7.85
N ASP A 66 20.18 -23.97 -8.72
CA ASP A 66 21.60 -24.20 -9.01
C ASP A 66 22.56 -23.66 -7.94
N ASN A 67 22.05 -22.93 -6.95
CA ASN A 67 22.80 -22.21 -5.91
C ASN A 67 23.92 -21.28 -6.47
N LYS A 68 23.74 -20.81 -7.71
CA LYS A 68 24.68 -19.92 -8.44
C LYS A 68 23.98 -18.72 -9.03
N SER A 69 22.68 -18.83 -9.23
CA SER A 69 21.82 -17.76 -9.70
C SER A 69 21.01 -17.20 -8.53
N ILE A 70 20.75 -15.90 -8.56
CA ILE A 70 19.90 -15.22 -7.59
C ILE A 70 18.61 -14.82 -8.31
N LEU A 71 17.50 -15.24 -7.73
CA LEU A 71 16.16 -14.78 -8.11
C LEU A 71 15.88 -13.44 -7.42
N GLY A 72 15.33 -12.50 -8.16
CA GLY A 72 14.95 -11.21 -7.58
C GLY A 72 13.97 -10.45 -8.43
N VAL A 73 13.38 -9.43 -7.84
CA VAL A 73 12.41 -8.56 -8.51
C VAL A 73 12.99 -7.20 -8.81
N GLY A 74 12.56 -6.64 -9.91
CA GLY A 74 12.94 -5.28 -10.30
C GLY A 74 12.99 -5.10 -11.79
N GLN A 75 13.45 -3.93 -12.17
CA GLN A 75 13.77 -3.61 -13.57
C GLN A 75 15.24 -3.94 -13.81
N ALA A 76 15.55 -4.53 -14.97
CA ALA A 76 16.93 -4.83 -15.33
C ALA A 76 17.68 -3.55 -15.65
N VAL A 77 18.80 -3.34 -14.97
CA VAL A 77 19.67 -2.16 -15.15
C VAL A 77 21.09 -2.60 -15.47
N LEU A 78 21.65 -2.09 -16.57
CA LEU A 78 23.07 -2.26 -16.88
C LEU A 78 23.94 -1.45 -15.91
N PRO A 79 25.22 -1.81 -15.75
CA PRO A 79 26.17 -1.04 -14.92
C PRO A 79 26.28 0.45 -15.28
N ASN A 80 25.94 0.83 -16.50
CA ASN A 80 25.89 2.22 -16.97
C ASN A 80 24.57 2.95 -16.66
N GLY A 81 23.63 2.30 -15.93
CA GLY A 81 22.33 2.83 -15.58
C GLY A 81 21.27 2.72 -16.68
N GLN A 82 21.56 2.07 -17.80
CA GLN A 82 20.57 1.85 -18.87
C GLN A 82 19.61 0.73 -18.47
N ILE A 83 18.30 0.98 -18.57
CA ILE A 83 17.25 -0.03 -18.36
C ILE A 83 17.25 -0.99 -19.55
N ILE A 84 17.37 -2.29 -19.30
CA ILE A 84 17.44 -3.32 -20.35
C ILE A 84 16.08 -3.63 -20.92
N ASN A 85 15.03 -3.64 -20.07
CA ASN A 85 13.68 -3.92 -20.50
C ASN A 85 12.85 -2.65 -20.63
N GLU A 86 11.92 -2.66 -21.57
CA GLU A 86 10.97 -1.55 -21.79
C GLU A 86 9.80 -1.59 -20.80
N THR A 87 9.80 -2.56 -19.87
CA THR A 87 8.71 -2.71 -18.91
C THR A 87 8.82 -1.69 -17.80
N ASP A 88 7.69 -1.09 -17.45
CA ASP A 88 7.62 -0.15 -16.34
C ASP A 88 7.44 -0.85 -15.00
N THR A 89 6.75 -1.99 -15.02
CA THR A 89 6.49 -2.83 -13.84
C THR A 89 7.68 -3.71 -13.49
N ASN A 90 7.78 -4.11 -12.23
CA ASN A 90 8.82 -5.00 -11.76
C ASN A 90 8.58 -6.43 -12.25
N ALA A 91 9.63 -7.03 -12.83
CA ALA A 91 9.65 -8.40 -13.30
C ALA A 91 10.44 -9.33 -12.36
N LEU A 92 10.20 -10.62 -12.43
CA LEU A 92 11.05 -11.63 -11.80
C LEU A 92 12.21 -11.99 -12.72
N TRP A 93 13.42 -11.85 -12.22
CA TRP A 93 14.68 -12.09 -12.92
C TRP A 93 15.53 -13.13 -12.24
N SER A 94 16.37 -13.80 -13.04
CA SER A 94 17.55 -14.52 -12.58
C SER A 94 18.79 -13.69 -12.92
N ILE A 95 19.71 -13.56 -11.96
CA ILE A 95 21.01 -12.95 -12.16
C ILE A 95 22.14 -13.91 -11.75
N ASN A 96 23.30 -13.77 -12.36
CA ASN A 96 24.49 -14.50 -11.92
C ASN A 96 24.95 -13.96 -10.55
N SER A 97 25.07 -14.84 -9.55
CA SER A 97 25.43 -14.45 -8.18
C SER A 97 26.83 -13.85 -8.08
N GLU A 98 27.77 -14.28 -8.93
CA GLU A 98 29.16 -13.83 -8.90
C GLU A 98 29.36 -12.48 -9.58
N THR A 99 28.69 -12.25 -10.72
CA THR A 99 28.93 -11.06 -11.55
C THR A 99 27.81 -10.01 -11.47
N GLY A 100 26.63 -10.38 -10.96
CA GLY A 100 25.44 -9.53 -11.00
C GLY A 100 24.84 -9.36 -12.39
N GLU A 101 25.31 -10.13 -13.39
CA GLU A 101 24.77 -10.03 -14.75
C GLU A 101 23.38 -10.67 -14.83
N TYR A 102 22.44 -9.97 -15.47
CA TYR A 102 21.10 -10.48 -15.74
C TYR A 102 21.19 -11.64 -16.74
N GLN A 103 20.51 -12.75 -16.41
CA GLN A 103 20.51 -13.98 -17.20
C GLN A 103 19.19 -14.17 -17.92
N GLU A 104 18.07 -14.18 -17.18
CA GLU A 104 16.75 -14.48 -17.72
C GLU A 104 15.67 -13.64 -17.05
N MET A 105 14.70 -13.14 -17.82
CA MET A 105 13.43 -12.65 -17.31
C MET A 105 12.46 -13.83 -17.21
N ILE A 106 12.17 -14.26 -15.98
CA ILE A 106 11.37 -15.45 -15.71
C ILE A 106 9.88 -15.16 -15.89
N TYR A 107 9.44 -14.00 -15.39
CA TYR A 107 8.04 -13.58 -15.49
C TYR A 107 7.90 -12.07 -15.40
N HIS A 108 6.88 -11.54 -16.07
CA HIS A 108 6.51 -10.13 -16.08
C HIS A 108 5.01 -9.98 -16.29
N ASP A 109 4.40 -9.06 -15.54
CA ASP A 109 3.04 -8.58 -15.76
C ASP A 109 3.11 -7.13 -16.29
N PRO A 110 2.40 -6.80 -17.40
CA PRO A 110 2.48 -5.45 -17.98
C PRO A 110 1.74 -4.37 -17.19
N ASP A 111 0.78 -4.74 -16.36
CA ASP A 111 -0.08 -3.81 -15.61
C ASP A 111 0.28 -3.71 -14.12
N TYR A 112 0.95 -4.74 -13.55
CA TYR A 112 1.21 -4.81 -12.11
C TYR A 112 2.65 -5.19 -11.78
N ASP A 113 3.18 -4.58 -10.74
CA ASP A 113 4.44 -5.00 -10.14
C ASP A 113 4.30 -6.35 -9.46
N LEU A 114 5.25 -7.25 -9.65
CA LEU A 114 5.29 -8.54 -8.95
C LEU A 114 5.58 -8.40 -7.46
N SER A 115 6.11 -7.26 -7.06
CA SER A 115 6.38 -6.90 -5.67
C SER A 115 6.17 -5.40 -5.51
N SER A 116 5.39 -5.00 -4.53
CA SER A 116 5.23 -3.59 -4.18
C SER A 116 6.22 -3.20 -3.08
N PRO A 117 6.87 -2.04 -3.19
CA PRO A 117 7.72 -1.54 -2.13
C PRO A 117 6.88 -1.20 -0.89
N MET A 118 7.15 -1.87 0.21
CA MET A 118 6.67 -1.44 1.51
C MET A 118 7.86 -0.93 2.31
N HIS A 119 7.95 0.38 2.53
CA HIS A 119 9.07 1.02 3.24
C HIS A 119 10.46 0.74 2.63
N GLY A 120 10.54 0.70 1.29
CA GLY A 120 11.80 0.45 0.57
C GLY A 120 12.24 -1.01 0.51
N MET A 121 11.44 -1.93 1.04
CA MET A 121 11.70 -3.37 0.95
C MET A 121 10.77 -4.00 -0.08
N TYR A 122 11.34 -4.64 -1.08
CA TYR A 122 10.61 -5.42 -2.07
C TYR A 122 10.64 -6.89 -1.65
N SER A 123 9.49 -7.50 -1.43
CA SER A 123 9.38 -8.92 -1.13
C SER A 123 8.32 -9.57 -1.99
N MET A 124 8.63 -10.77 -2.48
CA MET A 124 7.68 -11.62 -3.19
C MET A 124 7.22 -12.77 -2.30
N ASN A 125 5.96 -13.16 -2.48
CA ASN A 125 5.46 -14.38 -1.87
C ASN A 125 5.77 -15.57 -2.78
N MET A 126 7.02 -16.08 -2.71
CA MET A 126 7.50 -17.23 -3.48
C MET A 126 7.33 -18.53 -2.70
N TRP A 127 7.02 -19.62 -3.41
CA TRP A 127 6.80 -20.95 -2.85
C TRP A 127 7.90 -21.89 -3.33
N PHE A 128 8.68 -22.40 -2.38
CA PHE A 128 9.82 -23.29 -2.66
C PHE A 128 9.61 -24.69 -2.12
N SER A 129 10.25 -25.69 -2.72
CA SER A 129 10.32 -27.03 -2.17
C SER A 129 10.94 -27.02 -0.76
N SER A 130 10.66 -28.06 0.03
CA SER A 130 11.37 -28.30 1.27
C SER A 130 12.87 -28.43 0.99
N GLY A 131 13.67 -27.60 1.66
CA GLY A 131 15.09 -27.47 1.35
C GLY A 131 15.42 -26.35 0.35
N GLY A 132 14.39 -25.69 -0.21
CA GLY A 132 14.54 -24.43 -0.93
C GLY A 132 15.03 -24.51 -2.38
N TYR A 133 15.22 -25.73 -2.91
CA TYR A 133 15.91 -25.92 -4.18
C TYR A 133 15.06 -25.72 -5.43
N GLU A 134 13.76 -25.77 -5.33
CA GLU A 134 12.86 -25.68 -6.48
C GLU A 134 11.76 -24.67 -6.21
N LEU A 135 11.58 -23.70 -7.12
CA LEU A 135 10.52 -22.71 -7.09
C LEU A 135 9.22 -23.32 -7.62
N TYR A 136 8.24 -23.57 -6.76
CA TYR A 136 6.91 -24.07 -7.16
C TYR A 136 6.05 -22.98 -7.83
N GLY A 137 6.27 -21.72 -7.47
CA GLY A 137 5.51 -20.61 -7.98
C GLY A 137 5.59 -19.39 -7.05
N PHE A 138 4.75 -18.41 -7.34
CA PHE A 138 4.64 -17.20 -6.54
C PHE A 138 3.25 -16.57 -6.70
N SER A 139 2.94 -15.61 -5.82
CA SER A 139 1.77 -14.75 -5.97
C SER A 139 2.14 -13.28 -5.86
N TYR A 140 1.36 -12.43 -6.54
CA TYR A 140 1.48 -10.98 -6.51
C TYR A 140 0.09 -10.32 -6.49
N GLU A 141 0.04 -9.04 -6.17
CA GLU A 141 -1.20 -8.30 -6.04
C GLU A 141 -1.53 -7.55 -7.35
N GLY A 142 -2.42 -8.13 -8.14
CA GLY A 142 -3.08 -7.49 -9.27
C GLY A 142 -4.30 -6.67 -8.84
N ALA A 143 -5.38 -6.71 -9.61
CA ALA A 143 -6.69 -6.24 -9.16
C ALA A 143 -7.26 -7.15 -8.06
N LYS A 144 -6.92 -8.43 -8.10
CA LYS A 144 -7.01 -9.45 -7.04
C LYS A 144 -5.68 -10.18 -7.00
N THR A 145 -5.48 -11.09 -6.05
CA THR A 145 -4.24 -11.87 -6.01
C THR A 145 -4.11 -12.75 -7.24
N GLU A 146 -3.01 -12.56 -7.96
CA GLU A 146 -2.61 -13.37 -9.10
C GLU A 146 -1.58 -14.42 -8.67
N LYS A 147 -1.61 -15.58 -9.33
CA LYS A 147 -0.74 -16.72 -9.00
C LYS A 147 -0.08 -17.29 -10.25
N VAL A 148 1.21 -17.54 -10.17
CA VAL A 148 2.02 -18.15 -11.22
C VAL A 148 2.63 -19.43 -10.70
N TYR A 149 2.51 -20.52 -11.45
CA TYR A 149 2.98 -21.84 -11.04
C TYR A 149 4.02 -22.36 -12.02
N PHE A 150 5.08 -22.95 -11.46
CA PHE A 150 6.10 -23.69 -12.19
C PHE A 150 6.00 -25.20 -11.92
N ASP A 151 5.42 -25.59 -10.77
CA ASP A 151 5.14 -26.99 -10.43
C ASP A 151 3.67 -27.35 -10.68
N GLU A 152 3.45 -28.39 -11.52
CA GLU A 152 2.09 -28.82 -11.91
C GLU A 152 1.31 -29.46 -10.75
N TYR A 153 2.00 -30.14 -9.84
CA TYR A 153 1.34 -30.78 -8.70
C TYR A 153 0.87 -29.72 -7.71
N PHE A 154 1.73 -28.77 -7.35
CA PHE A 154 1.39 -27.67 -6.48
C PHE A 154 0.21 -26.84 -7.05
N ALA A 155 0.24 -26.55 -8.36
CA ALA A 155 -0.86 -25.91 -9.06
C ALA A 155 -2.18 -26.71 -8.97
N SER A 156 -2.10 -28.04 -9.10
CA SER A 156 -3.30 -28.89 -9.03
C SER A 156 -3.92 -28.94 -7.64
N VAL A 157 -3.09 -28.90 -6.60
CA VAL A 157 -3.55 -28.81 -5.21
C VAL A 157 -4.27 -27.50 -4.97
N ASP A 158 -3.65 -26.37 -5.35
CA ASP A 158 -4.25 -25.04 -5.13
C ASP A 158 -5.59 -24.88 -5.86
N LYS A 159 -5.66 -25.28 -7.14
CA LYS A 159 -6.91 -25.29 -7.91
C LYS A 159 -8.01 -26.17 -7.27
N SER A 160 -7.59 -27.28 -6.64
CA SER A 160 -8.53 -28.13 -5.92
C SER A 160 -9.09 -27.47 -4.66
N LEU A 161 -8.23 -26.68 -3.97
CA LEU A 161 -8.64 -25.90 -2.80
C LEU A 161 -9.56 -24.74 -3.21
N GLU A 162 -9.25 -24.03 -4.29
CA GLU A 162 -10.12 -22.99 -4.85
C GLU A 162 -11.50 -23.53 -5.23
N ALA A 163 -11.58 -24.74 -5.80
CA ALA A 163 -12.84 -25.37 -6.14
C ALA A 163 -13.72 -25.72 -4.91
N ILE A 164 -13.11 -25.88 -3.72
CA ILE A 164 -13.85 -26.10 -2.46
C ILE A 164 -14.44 -24.79 -1.92
N PHE A 165 -13.80 -23.66 -2.23
CA PHE A 165 -14.18 -22.34 -1.73
C PHE A 165 -14.43 -21.37 -2.88
N PRO A 166 -15.48 -21.59 -3.69
CA PRO A 166 -15.83 -20.66 -4.75
C PRO A 166 -16.09 -19.25 -4.17
N ASP A 167 -15.82 -18.22 -4.94
CA ASP A 167 -15.99 -16.81 -4.57
C ASP A 167 -15.09 -16.34 -3.42
N HIS A 168 -14.09 -17.15 -3.03
CA HIS A 168 -13.08 -16.78 -2.04
C HIS A 168 -11.68 -16.85 -2.64
N GLU A 169 -10.81 -16.04 -2.09
CA GLU A 169 -9.40 -16.14 -2.33
C GLU A 169 -8.80 -17.21 -1.40
N VAL A 170 -8.11 -18.17 -1.98
CA VAL A 170 -7.36 -19.21 -1.28
C VAL A 170 -5.88 -18.86 -1.33
N ARG A 171 -5.21 -18.80 -0.19
CA ARG A 171 -3.77 -18.53 -0.14
C ARG A 171 -3.08 -19.65 0.64
N ILE A 172 -2.29 -20.49 -0.05
CA ILE A 172 -1.42 -21.48 0.61
C ILE A 172 -0.38 -20.73 1.41
N ARG A 173 -0.18 -21.12 2.67
CA ARG A 173 0.72 -20.49 3.63
C ARG A 173 1.91 -21.35 3.99
N ASP A 174 1.69 -22.67 4.04
CA ASP A 174 2.70 -23.61 4.44
C ASP A 174 2.31 -25.03 3.98
N TRP A 175 3.26 -25.95 3.90
CA TRP A 175 3.03 -27.33 3.49
C TRP A 175 4.07 -28.26 4.12
N SER A 176 3.73 -29.55 4.19
CA SER A 176 4.65 -30.59 4.64
C SER A 176 5.65 -30.96 3.53
N ASP A 177 6.83 -31.43 3.92
CA ASP A 177 7.93 -31.81 3.00
C ASP A 177 7.50 -32.81 1.92
N ASP A 178 6.57 -33.70 2.26
CA ASP A 178 6.02 -34.70 1.34
C ASP A 178 4.81 -34.20 0.53
N LEU A 179 4.47 -32.90 0.63
CA LEU A 179 3.33 -32.26 -0.03
C LEU A 179 1.99 -32.97 0.20
N THR A 180 1.82 -33.64 1.36
CA THR A 180 0.57 -34.31 1.72
C THR A 180 -0.32 -33.48 2.63
N ARG A 181 0.19 -32.38 3.20
CA ARG A 181 -0.56 -31.45 4.05
C ARG A 181 -0.29 -30.02 3.66
N PHE A 182 -1.36 -29.23 3.62
CA PHE A 182 -1.29 -27.81 3.29
C PHE A 182 -2.05 -26.99 4.32
N LEU A 183 -1.38 -25.99 4.86
CA LEU A 183 -2.00 -24.92 5.63
C LEU A 183 -2.35 -23.77 4.68
N PHE A 184 -3.58 -23.34 4.68
CA PHE A 184 -4.03 -22.26 3.80
C PHE A 184 -5.06 -21.37 4.49
N THR A 185 -5.17 -20.14 3.99
CA THR A 185 -6.20 -19.19 4.40
C THR A 185 -7.21 -18.99 3.28
N VAL A 186 -8.46 -18.76 3.67
CA VAL A 186 -9.58 -18.47 2.78
C VAL A 186 -10.21 -17.17 3.24
N SER A 187 -10.38 -16.21 2.35
CA SER A 187 -11.00 -14.91 2.65
C SER A 187 -11.69 -14.34 1.42
N SER A 188 -12.53 -13.34 1.59
CA SER A 188 -13.10 -12.57 0.49
C SER A 188 -13.33 -11.11 0.93
N ASP A 189 -13.89 -10.31 0.06
CA ASP A 189 -14.37 -8.95 0.39
C ASP A 189 -15.49 -8.95 1.46
N LYS A 190 -16.19 -10.07 1.61
CA LYS A 190 -17.30 -10.27 2.59
C LYS A 190 -16.96 -11.24 3.72
N ASP A 191 -15.79 -11.88 3.69
CA ASP A 191 -15.34 -12.80 4.74
C ASP A 191 -13.93 -12.40 5.21
N PRO A 192 -13.78 -11.97 6.48
CA PRO A 192 -12.46 -11.59 7.03
C PRO A 192 -11.48 -12.77 7.13
N GLY A 193 -11.95 -14.00 6.87
CA GLY A 193 -11.15 -15.16 6.62
C GLY A 193 -11.07 -16.20 7.72
N ALA A 194 -10.61 -17.38 7.30
CA ALA A 194 -10.34 -18.52 8.16
C ALA A 194 -9.10 -19.27 7.69
N SER A 195 -8.43 -19.95 8.61
CA SER A 195 -7.31 -20.85 8.32
C SER A 195 -7.78 -22.30 8.32
N TYR A 196 -7.26 -23.08 7.38
CA TYR A 196 -7.60 -24.47 7.19
C TYR A 196 -6.36 -25.33 7.01
N LEU A 197 -6.45 -26.59 7.41
CA LEU A 197 -5.51 -27.65 7.13
C LEU A 197 -6.14 -28.65 6.16
N PHE A 198 -5.50 -28.85 5.01
CA PHE A 198 -5.83 -29.94 4.08
C PHE A 198 -4.89 -31.11 4.30
N ASP A 199 -5.43 -32.30 4.55
CA ASP A 199 -4.73 -33.56 4.69
C ASP A 199 -5.13 -34.45 3.51
N LEU A 200 -4.27 -34.54 2.49
CA LEU A 200 -4.53 -35.30 1.27
C LEU A 200 -4.66 -36.80 1.56
N SER A 201 -3.88 -37.31 2.53
CA SER A 201 -3.90 -38.75 2.87
C SER A 201 -5.26 -39.19 3.40
N LYS A 202 -6.04 -38.24 3.94
CA LYS A 202 -7.40 -38.47 4.45
C LYS A 202 -8.49 -37.87 3.54
N GLY A 203 -8.10 -37.11 2.52
CA GLY A 203 -9.04 -36.33 1.69
C GLY A 203 -9.89 -35.36 2.51
N LYS A 204 -9.27 -34.73 3.54
CA LYS A 204 -10.01 -33.95 4.54
C LYS A 204 -9.48 -32.53 4.67
N VAL A 205 -10.38 -31.55 4.56
CA VAL A 205 -10.15 -30.17 4.96
C VAL A 205 -10.72 -29.95 6.36
N SER A 206 -9.93 -29.35 7.25
CA SER A 206 -10.31 -29.07 8.64
C SER A 206 -10.05 -27.59 8.95
N LYS A 207 -11.06 -26.89 9.47
CA LYS A 207 -10.88 -25.51 9.95
C LYS A 207 -9.97 -25.49 11.18
N VAL A 208 -8.98 -24.62 11.18
CA VAL A 208 -8.03 -24.39 12.28
C VAL A 208 -8.43 -23.18 13.11
N SER A 209 -8.74 -22.06 12.42
CA SER A 209 -9.16 -20.82 13.08
C SER A 209 -10.10 -20.04 12.16
N GLU A 210 -10.81 -19.08 12.72
CA GLU A 210 -11.71 -18.21 11.95
C GLU A 210 -11.67 -16.79 12.54
N SER A 211 -11.54 -15.80 11.66
CA SER A 211 -11.57 -14.39 12.02
C SER A 211 -13.01 -13.90 12.05
N ALA A 212 -13.39 -13.17 13.10
CA ALA A 212 -14.69 -12.51 13.22
C ALA A 212 -15.91 -13.35 12.74
N PRO A 213 -16.14 -14.56 13.30
CA PRO A 213 -17.18 -15.49 12.80
C PRO A 213 -18.60 -14.91 12.84
N TRP A 214 -18.85 -13.88 13.65
CA TRP A 214 -20.12 -13.17 13.76
C TRP A 214 -20.48 -12.36 12.50
N ILE A 215 -19.49 -11.99 11.66
CA ILE A 215 -19.70 -11.21 10.43
C ILE A 215 -20.64 -11.93 9.46
N LYS A 216 -20.63 -13.24 9.44
CA LYS A 216 -21.51 -14.08 8.59
C LYS A 216 -23.01 -13.87 8.83
N ASN A 217 -23.36 -13.23 9.95
CA ASN A 217 -24.78 -12.91 10.25
C ASN A 217 -25.24 -11.60 9.58
N TYR A 218 -24.36 -10.89 8.90
CA TYR A 218 -24.66 -9.62 8.27
C TYR A 218 -24.54 -9.73 6.75
N GLN A 219 -25.39 -8.99 6.05
CA GLN A 219 -25.27 -8.84 4.60
C GLN A 219 -24.22 -7.76 4.32
N LEU A 220 -23.14 -8.15 3.69
CA LEU A 220 -22.02 -7.28 3.33
C LEU A 220 -22.06 -6.95 1.83
N ALA A 221 -21.33 -5.92 1.44
CA ALA A 221 -21.23 -5.42 0.08
C ALA A 221 -20.11 -6.10 -0.71
N ASP A 222 -20.30 -6.26 -2.00
CA ASP A 222 -19.24 -6.67 -2.92
C ASP A 222 -18.28 -5.49 -3.18
N ILE A 223 -16.99 -5.79 -3.28
CA ILE A 223 -15.92 -4.85 -3.63
C ILE A 223 -15.45 -5.17 -5.03
N GLU A 224 -15.70 -4.26 -5.97
CA GLU A 224 -15.39 -4.45 -7.38
C GLU A 224 -14.19 -3.59 -7.81
N PRO A 225 -13.17 -4.18 -8.46
CA PRO A 225 -12.09 -3.39 -9.03
C PRO A 225 -12.58 -2.59 -10.22
N PHE A 226 -12.05 -1.39 -10.39
CA PHE A 226 -12.30 -0.56 -11.58
C PHE A 226 -11.03 0.17 -12.01
N THR A 227 -11.08 0.71 -13.22
CA THR A 227 -10.07 1.63 -13.74
C THR A 227 -10.72 2.91 -14.20
N TYR A 228 -10.03 4.01 -14.03
CA TYR A 228 -10.47 5.31 -14.50
C TYR A 228 -9.30 6.06 -15.16
N THR A 229 -9.62 7.12 -15.87
CA THR A 229 -8.60 7.96 -16.52
C THR A 229 -8.62 9.33 -15.86
N SER A 230 -7.48 9.75 -15.33
CA SER A 230 -7.32 11.09 -14.80
C SER A 230 -7.51 12.15 -15.89
N ARG A 231 -7.82 13.39 -15.52
CA ARG A 231 -8.02 14.53 -16.44
C ARG A 231 -6.81 14.81 -17.33
N ASP A 232 -5.63 14.40 -16.93
CA ASP A 232 -4.38 14.50 -17.72
C ASP A 232 -3.97 13.19 -18.43
N GLY A 233 -4.90 12.21 -18.48
CA GLY A 233 -4.77 11.04 -19.34
C GLY A 233 -4.05 9.83 -18.73
N ILE A 234 -3.83 9.80 -17.40
CA ILE A 234 -3.22 8.66 -16.71
C ILE A 234 -4.29 7.61 -16.40
N LYS A 235 -4.04 6.34 -16.76
CA LYS A 235 -4.87 5.21 -16.34
C LYS A 235 -4.57 4.91 -14.88
N LEU A 236 -5.57 4.98 -14.03
CA LEU A 236 -5.48 4.74 -12.58
C LEU A 236 -6.48 3.65 -12.18
N HIS A 237 -6.29 3.10 -10.99
CA HIS A 237 -6.99 1.94 -10.48
C HIS A 237 -7.77 2.27 -9.20
N GLY A 238 -8.66 1.39 -8.80
CA GLY A 238 -9.38 1.52 -7.53
C GLY A 238 -10.39 0.41 -7.32
N TYR A 239 -11.15 0.55 -6.24
CA TYR A 239 -12.25 -0.35 -5.90
C TYR A 239 -13.50 0.47 -5.59
N ILE A 240 -14.63 0.00 -6.11
CA ILE A 240 -15.94 0.57 -5.81
C ILE A 240 -16.76 -0.44 -5.00
N THR A 241 -17.46 0.05 -4.00
CA THR A 241 -18.34 -0.73 -3.15
C THR A 241 -19.69 -0.06 -3.09
N LEU A 242 -20.72 -0.72 -3.61
CA LEU A 242 -22.10 -0.26 -3.52
C LEU A 242 -22.81 -0.94 -2.34
N PRO A 243 -23.79 -0.29 -1.70
CA PRO A 243 -24.57 -0.91 -0.62
C PRO A 243 -25.14 -2.28 -1.00
N PRO A 244 -25.25 -3.25 -0.07
CA PRO A 244 -25.75 -4.59 -0.39
C PRO A 244 -27.16 -4.63 -0.99
N ASN A 245 -27.94 -3.58 -0.78
CA ASN A 245 -29.31 -3.41 -1.26
C ASN A 245 -29.44 -2.33 -2.34
N TYR A 246 -28.33 -1.91 -2.95
CA TYR A 246 -28.32 -0.96 -4.04
C TYR A 246 -29.19 -1.43 -5.21
N LYS A 247 -29.93 -0.49 -5.81
CA LYS A 247 -30.74 -0.77 -7.00
C LYS A 247 -30.19 0.00 -8.18
N GLU A 248 -30.01 -0.68 -9.28
CA GLU A 248 -29.50 -0.11 -10.50
C GLU A 248 -30.29 1.16 -10.91
N GLY A 249 -29.55 2.22 -11.19
CA GLY A 249 -30.11 3.53 -11.56
C GLY A 249 -30.46 4.45 -10.38
N GLU A 250 -30.33 4.01 -9.15
CA GLU A 250 -30.43 4.90 -7.97
C GLU A 250 -29.14 5.70 -7.81
N LYS A 251 -29.25 7.00 -7.53
CA LYS A 251 -28.16 7.82 -7.05
C LYS A 251 -28.13 7.80 -5.54
N ILE A 252 -26.99 7.50 -4.97
CA ILE A 252 -26.82 7.30 -3.52
C ILE A 252 -25.73 8.23 -2.97
N PRO A 253 -25.72 8.55 -1.67
CA PRO A 253 -24.62 9.26 -1.04
C PRO A 253 -23.32 8.47 -1.15
N PHE A 254 -22.20 9.17 -1.30
CA PHE A 254 -20.89 8.55 -1.54
C PHE A 254 -19.82 9.02 -0.54
N ILE A 255 -18.90 8.13 -0.24
CA ILE A 255 -17.67 8.43 0.49
C ILE A 255 -16.49 8.13 -0.43
N ILE A 256 -15.69 9.14 -0.74
CA ILE A 256 -14.36 8.90 -1.29
C ILE A 256 -13.39 8.61 -0.14
N HIS A 257 -12.66 7.52 -0.27
CA HIS A 257 -11.86 6.94 0.81
C HIS A 257 -10.41 6.73 0.37
N PRO A 258 -9.59 7.81 0.33
CA PRO A 258 -8.20 7.73 -0.06
C PRO A 258 -7.37 7.00 1.00
N HIS A 259 -6.52 6.07 0.56
CA HIS A 259 -5.59 5.38 1.42
C HIS A 259 -4.50 6.31 1.98
N GLY A 260 -3.84 5.86 3.05
CA GLY A 260 -2.65 6.48 3.61
C GLY A 260 -1.38 6.18 2.80
N GLY A 261 -0.26 6.67 3.26
CA GLY A 261 1.02 6.47 2.60
C GLY A 261 1.76 7.81 2.41
N PRO A 262 1.84 8.41 1.20
CA PRO A 262 1.07 8.14 -0.03
C PRO A 262 1.49 6.89 -0.83
N ASN A 263 2.74 6.43 -0.71
CA ASN A 263 3.28 5.29 -1.44
C ASN A 263 2.77 3.97 -0.82
N ALA A 264 1.52 3.69 -1.03
CA ALA A 264 0.77 2.49 -0.67
C ALA A 264 -0.25 2.20 -1.77
N ARG A 265 -1.14 1.25 -1.58
CA ARG A 265 -2.31 1.02 -2.43
C ARG A 265 -3.43 0.38 -1.65
N ASP A 266 -4.63 0.40 -2.19
CA ASP A 266 -5.72 -0.43 -1.75
C ASP A 266 -5.64 -1.85 -2.35
N TYR A 267 -6.27 -2.81 -1.66
CA TYR A 267 -6.29 -4.22 -2.06
C TYR A 267 -7.71 -4.75 -2.01
N TRP A 268 -8.02 -5.68 -2.92
CA TRP A 268 -9.25 -6.42 -2.83
C TRP A 268 -9.27 -7.30 -1.58
N GLY A 269 -10.40 -7.31 -0.88
CA GLY A 269 -10.59 -8.13 0.31
C GLY A 269 -11.45 -7.45 1.37
N TYR A 270 -11.64 -8.11 2.51
CA TYR A 270 -12.46 -7.58 3.60
C TYR A 270 -11.84 -6.33 4.22
N ASN A 271 -12.51 -5.21 4.03
CA ASN A 271 -12.17 -3.94 4.68
C ASN A 271 -13.30 -3.53 5.63
N PRO A 272 -13.07 -3.52 6.96
CA PRO A 272 -14.12 -3.24 7.93
C PRO A 272 -14.68 -1.82 7.84
N GLU A 273 -13.88 -0.83 7.42
CA GLU A 273 -14.30 0.55 7.30
C GLU A 273 -15.17 0.76 6.05
N VAL A 274 -14.77 0.19 4.93
CA VAL A 274 -15.54 0.18 3.68
C VAL A 274 -16.88 -0.52 3.89
N GLN A 275 -16.86 -1.70 4.53
CA GLN A 275 -18.10 -2.44 4.86
C GLN A 275 -18.99 -1.68 5.85
N PHE A 276 -18.39 -0.93 6.77
CA PHE A 276 -19.13 -0.07 7.68
C PHE A 276 -19.94 0.99 6.94
N TYR A 277 -19.32 1.69 5.99
CA TYR A 277 -19.99 2.70 5.18
C TYR A 277 -21.03 2.07 4.25
N ALA A 278 -20.66 1.04 3.53
CA ALA A 278 -21.55 0.41 2.55
C ALA A 278 -22.82 -0.17 3.19
N THR A 279 -22.72 -0.81 4.36
CA THR A 279 -23.89 -1.35 5.08
C THR A 279 -24.81 -0.27 5.64
N ARG A 280 -24.38 0.98 5.66
CA ARG A 280 -25.18 2.15 6.07
C ARG A 280 -25.75 2.94 4.89
N GLY A 281 -25.59 2.42 3.68
CA GLY A 281 -26.21 2.97 2.48
C GLY A 281 -25.33 3.92 1.68
N TYR A 282 -24.04 4.06 2.04
CA TYR A 282 -23.08 4.85 1.27
C TYR A 282 -22.43 3.98 0.19
N GLY A 283 -22.32 4.53 -1.03
CA GLY A 283 -21.33 4.06 -1.98
C GLY A 283 -19.92 4.46 -1.50
N VAL A 284 -18.94 3.59 -1.66
CA VAL A 284 -17.55 3.89 -1.28
C VAL A 284 -16.64 3.73 -2.49
N ILE A 285 -15.79 4.69 -2.72
CA ILE A 285 -14.76 4.62 -3.75
C ILE A 285 -13.39 4.73 -3.10
N GLN A 286 -12.60 3.68 -3.24
CA GLN A 286 -11.19 3.62 -2.91
C GLN A 286 -10.41 3.81 -4.20
N MET A 287 -9.45 4.70 -4.22
CA MET A 287 -8.71 5.01 -5.43
C MET A 287 -7.21 4.95 -5.18
N ASP A 288 -6.52 4.26 -6.07
CA ASP A 288 -5.08 4.29 -6.16
C ASP A 288 -4.69 5.48 -7.06
N TYR A 289 -4.46 6.63 -6.41
CA TYR A 289 -4.04 7.85 -7.08
C TYR A 289 -2.57 7.75 -7.50
N ARG A 290 -2.09 8.60 -8.44
CA ARG A 290 -0.66 8.60 -8.83
C ARG A 290 0.25 8.62 -7.62
N GLY A 291 1.32 7.82 -7.66
CA GLY A 291 2.22 7.57 -6.54
C GLY A 291 1.84 6.34 -5.72
N SER A 292 0.69 5.71 -5.99
CA SER A 292 0.36 4.41 -5.42
C SER A 292 1.32 3.35 -5.91
N THR A 293 1.61 2.35 -5.05
CA THR A 293 2.57 1.29 -5.35
C THR A 293 1.92 0.14 -6.12
N GLY A 294 2.73 -0.64 -6.84
CA GLY A 294 2.27 -1.84 -7.52
C GLY A 294 1.82 -1.64 -8.96
N TYR A 295 1.98 -0.45 -9.53
CA TYR A 295 1.55 -0.11 -10.88
C TYR A 295 2.70 0.40 -11.77
N GLY A 296 3.91 0.10 -11.36
CA GLY A 296 5.11 0.48 -12.07
C GLY A 296 5.75 1.78 -11.59
N ARG A 297 6.98 1.95 -12.00
CA ARG A 297 7.85 3.04 -11.56
C ARG A 297 7.39 4.42 -12.07
N LYS A 298 6.90 4.50 -13.32
CA LYS A 298 6.45 5.78 -13.90
C LYS A 298 5.31 6.37 -13.11
N GLU A 299 4.32 5.54 -12.74
CA GLU A 299 3.18 6.00 -11.95
C GLU A 299 3.63 6.51 -10.59
N MET A 300 4.55 5.82 -9.92
CA MET A 300 5.12 6.26 -8.65
C MET A 300 5.83 7.62 -8.77
N ILE A 301 6.65 7.82 -9.79
CA ILE A 301 7.40 9.08 -10.01
C ILE A 301 6.49 10.26 -10.37
N LEU A 302 5.35 10.02 -11.02
CA LEU A 302 4.38 11.07 -11.35
C LEU A 302 3.82 11.80 -10.12
N ALA A 303 3.98 11.23 -8.93
CA ALA A 303 3.59 11.85 -7.67
C ALA A 303 4.58 12.88 -7.13
N ASN A 304 5.82 12.88 -7.63
CA ASN A 304 6.86 13.76 -7.10
C ASN A 304 6.44 15.22 -7.20
N HIS A 305 6.47 15.93 -6.05
CA HIS A 305 6.04 17.32 -5.87
C HIS A 305 4.55 17.57 -6.23
N GLN A 306 3.70 16.52 -6.19
CA GLN A 306 2.27 16.61 -6.56
C GLN A 306 1.30 16.48 -5.38
N MET A 307 1.78 16.45 -4.14
CA MET A 307 0.90 16.45 -2.96
C MET A 307 0.00 17.69 -2.95
N GLY A 308 -1.30 17.47 -2.76
CA GLY A 308 -2.33 18.54 -2.79
C GLY A 308 -2.58 19.13 -4.18
N LYS A 309 -1.98 18.62 -5.23
CA LYS A 309 -2.17 19.01 -6.63
C LYS A 309 -2.78 17.86 -7.44
N LYS A 310 -2.04 17.32 -8.41
CA LYS A 310 -2.53 16.23 -9.28
C LYS A 310 -2.91 14.98 -8.50
N MET A 311 -2.17 14.64 -7.44
CA MET A 311 -2.58 13.55 -6.54
C MET A 311 -3.95 13.81 -5.90
N GLN A 312 -4.30 15.07 -5.64
CA GLN A 312 -5.62 15.43 -5.12
C GLN A 312 -6.67 15.40 -6.23
N GLU A 313 -6.32 15.88 -7.43
CA GLU A 313 -7.18 15.85 -8.61
C GLU A 313 -7.56 14.44 -9.03
N ASP A 314 -6.65 13.47 -8.94
CA ASP A 314 -6.92 12.05 -9.23
C ASP A 314 -8.09 11.49 -8.40
N LYS A 315 -8.21 11.93 -7.14
CA LYS A 315 -9.31 11.52 -6.24
C LYS A 315 -10.66 12.07 -6.72
N TYR A 316 -10.66 13.29 -7.22
CA TYR A 316 -11.85 13.90 -7.78
C TYR A 316 -12.22 13.25 -9.13
N ASP A 317 -11.24 12.87 -9.93
CA ASP A 317 -11.46 12.18 -11.20
C ASP A 317 -12.08 10.79 -10.97
N ALA A 318 -11.69 10.09 -9.90
CA ALA A 318 -12.34 8.85 -9.48
C ALA A 318 -13.81 9.06 -9.08
N LEU A 319 -14.12 10.15 -8.33
CA LEU A 319 -15.49 10.53 -7.99
C LEU A 319 -16.30 10.83 -9.26
N MET A 320 -15.73 11.60 -10.20
CA MET A 320 -16.41 11.93 -11.44
C MET A 320 -16.66 10.70 -12.29
N TRP A 321 -15.72 9.74 -12.32
CA TRP A 321 -15.95 8.45 -12.97
C TRP A 321 -17.19 7.74 -12.37
N ALA A 322 -17.31 7.66 -11.05
CA ALA A 322 -18.46 7.03 -10.41
C ALA A 322 -19.79 7.79 -10.68
N ASN A 323 -19.71 9.13 -10.76
CA ASN A 323 -20.86 9.95 -11.15
C ASN A 323 -21.30 9.68 -12.59
N ASP A 324 -20.37 9.51 -13.52
CA ASP A 324 -20.65 9.20 -14.92
C ASP A 324 -21.24 7.80 -15.09
N GLN A 325 -20.94 6.85 -14.16
CA GLN A 325 -21.65 5.57 -14.08
C GLN A 325 -23.09 5.71 -13.57
N GLY A 326 -23.47 6.89 -13.07
CA GLY A 326 -24.81 7.15 -12.54
C GLY A 326 -25.03 6.77 -11.09
N TYR A 327 -23.98 6.43 -10.34
CA TYR A 327 -24.10 5.98 -8.95
C TYR A 327 -24.26 7.11 -7.93
N VAL A 328 -23.65 8.27 -8.18
CA VAL A 328 -23.41 9.29 -7.16
C VAL A 328 -24.52 10.32 -7.08
N ASP A 329 -25.04 10.52 -5.87
CA ASP A 329 -25.73 11.75 -5.51
C ASP A 329 -24.70 12.82 -5.14
N MET A 330 -24.39 13.71 -6.09
CA MET A 330 -23.35 14.73 -5.94
C MET A 330 -23.66 15.78 -4.86
N ASP A 331 -24.90 15.87 -4.40
CA ASP A 331 -25.28 16.75 -3.28
C ASP A 331 -24.94 16.12 -1.91
N ASN A 332 -24.58 14.84 -1.87
CA ASN A 332 -24.31 14.06 -0.66
C ASN A 332 -23.01 13.24 -0.78
N VAL A 333 -21.89 13.92 -0.95
CA VAL A 333 -20.56 13.30 -1.04
C VAL A 333 -19.72 13.70 0.16
N CYS A 334 -19.10 12.73 0.82
CA CYS A 334 -18.12 12.93 1.90
C CYS A 334 -16.74 12.43 1.49
N ILE A 335 -15.72 12.90 2.18
CA ILE A 335 -14.36 12.37 2.09
C ILE A 335 -13.89 11.89 3.47
N SER A 336 -13.40 10.68 3.53
CA SER A 336 -12.88 10.06 4.76
C SER A 336 -11.55 9.37 4.50
N GLY A 337 -10.53 9.65 5.29
CA GLY A 337 -9.25 8.99 5.14
C GLY A 337 -8.35 9.13 6.36
N ALA A 338 -7.31 8.27 6.38
CA ALA A 338 -6.35 8.19 7.47
C ALA A 338 -4.94 8.57 7.00
N SER A 339 -4.13 9.17 7.90
CA SER A 339 -2.74 9.53 7.62
C SER A 339 -2.64 10.49 6.41
N TYR A 340 -1.96 10.11 5.33
CA TYR A 340 -2.02 10.86 4.08
C TYR A 340 -3.47 11.01 3.56
N GLY A 341 -4.33 9.97 3.72
CA GLY A 341 -5.75 10.08 3.40
C GLY A 341 -6.48 11.14 4.27
N GLY A 342 -6.08 11.29 5.53
CA GLY A 342 -6.57 12.34 6.42
C GLY A 342 -6.08 13.75 6.01
N TYR A 343 -4.85 13.85 5.50
CA TYR A 343 -4.36 15.04 4.81
C TYR A 343 -5.21 15.35 3.59
N ALA A 344 -5.45 14.36 2.72
CA ALA A 344 -6.23 14.54 1.50
C ALA A 344 -7.67 14.98 1.80
N ALA A 345 -8.27 14.47 2.87
CA ALA A 345 -9.59 14.88 3.32
C ALA A 345 -9.61 16.36 3.77
N MET A 346 -8.64 16.78 4.58
CA MET A 346 -8.55 18.17 5.03
C MET A 346 -8.16 19.12 3.89
N GLN A 347 -7.31 18.66 2.95
CA GLN A 347 -6.96 19.42 1.76
C GLN A 347 -8.18 19.66 0.86
N ALA A 348 -9.06 18.68 0.73
CA ALA A 348 -10.34 18.84 0.03
C ALA A 348 -11.22 19.90 0.69
N ALA A 349 -11.33 19.89 2.01
CA ALA A 349 -12.09 20.88 2.77
C ALA A 349 -11.61 22.33 2.58
N THR A 350 -10.31 22.51 2.32
CA THR A 350 -9.72 23.86 2.20
C THR A 350 -9.59 24.35 0.76
N LYS A 351 -9.49 23.42 -0.22
CA LYS A 351 -9.31 23.78 -1.64
C LYS A 351 -10.56 23.66 -2.49
N ASN A 352 -11.42 22.72 -2.19
CA ASN A 352 -12.62 22.41 -2.96
C ASN A 352 -13.81 22.14 -2.03
N PRO A 353 -14.14 23.07 -1.12
CA PRO A 353 -15.20 22.86 -0.14
C PRO A 353 -16.55 22.55 -0.80
N GLU A 354 -16.82 23.10 -1.98
CA GLU A 354 -18.06 22.89 -2.72
C GLU A 354 -18.35 21.44 -3.13
N LEU A 355 -17.33 20.57 -3.13
CA LEU A 355 -17.48 19.19 -3.59
C LEU A 355 -18.00 18.24 -2.50
N PHE A 356 -17.89 18.62 -1.23
CA PHE A 356 -18.15 17.72 -0.12
C PHE A 356 -19.16 18.28 0.86
N LYS A 357 -19.85 17.38 1.56
CA LYS A 357 -20.82 17.72 2.62
C LYS A 357 -20.32 17.33 4.01
N CYS A 358 -19.31 16.49 4.09
CA CYS A 358 -18.65 16.18 5.33
C CYS A 358 -17.20 15.67 5.11
N ILE A 359 -16.37 15.90 6.08
CA ILE A 359 -14.94 15.62 6.06
C ILE A 359 -14.57 14.78 7.29
N ILE A 360 -13.97 13.63 7.11
CA ILE A 360 -13.42 12.83 8.20
C ILE A 360 -11.90 12.71 8.01
N ALA A 361 -11.16 13.35 8.90
CA ALA A 361 -9.70 13.35 8.88
C ALA A 361 -9.15 12.59 10.09
N TYR A 362 -8.70 11.36 9.87
CA TYR A 362 -8.16 10.49 10.90
C TYR A 362 -6.64 10.48 10.85
N VAL A 363 -5.97 10.83 11.97
CA VAL A 363 -4.51 10.90 12.14
C VAL A 363 -3.79 11.60 10.97
N GLY A 364 -4.36 12.68 10.46
CA GLY A 364 -3.90 13.40 9.27
C GLY A 364 -2.77 14.39 9.54
N VAL A 365 -1.98 14.64 8.49
CA VAL A 365 -0.97 15.71 8.45
C VAL A 365 -1.63 16.98 7.91
N TYR A 366 -1.31 18.17 8.47
CA TYR A 366 -1.97 19.41 8.05
C TYR A 366 -0.99 20.53 7.69
N ASP A 367 0.28 20.39 8.06
CA ASP A 367 1.36 21.30 7.70
C ASP A 367 2.53 20.58 7.03
N LEU A 368 2.60 20.63 5.71
CA LEU A 368 3.68 20.02 4.94
C LEU A 368 5.02 20.74 5.11
N THR A 369 5.02 22.02 5.56
CA THR A 369 6.25 22.80 5.73
C THR A 369 7.00 22.44 7.00
N SER A 370 6.26 21.93 8.01
CA SER A 370 6.80 21.57 9.33
C SER A 370 7.09 20.09 9.47
N MET A 371 6.98 19.31 8.40
CA MET A 371 7.31 17.89 8.41
C MET A 371 8.81 17.68 8.71
N ASP A 372 9.22 18.15 9.88
CA ASP A 372 10.49 17.75 10.47
C ASP A 372 10.34 16.34 11.04
N LEU A 373 10.67 15.38 10.21
CA LEU A 373 10.58 13.94 10.45
C LEU A 373 11.55 13.44 11.51
N ARG A 374 12.26 14.35 12.18
CA ARG A 374 13.19 14.04 13.28
C ARG A 374 12.53 13.40 14.50
N GLY A 375 11.21 13.25 14.52
CA GLY A 375 10.49 12.48 15.54
C GLY A 375 10.29 11.00 15.20
N LEU A 376 10.48 10.60 13.95
CA LEU A 376 10.33 9.23 13.50
C LEU A 376 11.65 8.47 13.64
N GLN A 377 11.65 7.33 14.31
CA GLN A 377 12.81 6.42 14.36
C GLN A 377 13.24 5.91 12.96
N TRP A 378 12.44 6.20 11.92
CA TRP A 378 12.68 5.93 10.51
C TRP A 378 13.25 7.14 9.74
N SER A 379 13.41 8.29 10.40
CA SER A 379 13.80 9.56 9.76
C SER A 379 15.18 9.53 9.16
N ASP A 380 16.09 8.75 9.71
CA ASP A 380 17.47 8.68 9.20
C ASP A 380 17.54 7.91 7.87
N LEU A 381 16.54 7.08 7.56
CA LEU A 381 16.44 6.28 6.32
C LEU A 381 15.45 6.84 5.30
N GLY A 382 14.43 7.57 5.73
CA GLY A 382 13.33 8.03 4.88
C GLY A 382 13.46 9.47 4.37
N MET A 383 14.27 10.30 5.02
CA MET A 383 14.33 11.73 4.70
C MET A 383 14.69 12.11 3.26
N PRO A 384 15.68 11.47 2.59
CA PRO A 384 15.98 11.80 1.22
C PRO A 384 14.86 11.49 0.24
N MET A 385 14.09 10.42 0.49
CA MET A 385 12.93 10.07 -0.32
C MET A 385 11.82 11.09 -0.19
N GLU A 386 11.55 11.56 1.02
CA GLU A 386 10.53 12.57 1.24
C GLU A 386 10.85 13.89 0.57
N TYR A 387 12.11 14.29 0.52
CA TYR A 387 12.51 15.49 -0.24
C TYR A 387 12.36 15.31 -1.74
N ILE A 388 12.62 14.12 -2.27
CA ILE A 388 12.40 13.82 -3.68
C ILE A 388 10.89 13.83 -4.01
N GLU A 389 10.08 13.28 -3.13
CA GLU A 389 8.64 13.14 -3.36
C GLU A 389 7.86 14.41 -3.04
N LYS A 390 8.19 15.08 -1.95
CA LYS A 390 7.43 16.22 -1.42
C LYS A 390 8.06 17.56 -1.73
N GLY A 391 9.38 17.62 -1.80
CA GLY A 391 10.19 18.83 -1.88
C GLY A 391 10.93 19.13 -0.57
N ASP A 392 12.03 19.87 -0.66
CA ASP A 392 12.85 20.31 0.48
C ASP A 392 12.26 21.61 1.07
N PRO A 393 11.76 21.61 2.34
CA PRO A 393 11.25 22.83 2.96
C PRO A 393 12.31 23.93 3.16
N LYS A 394 13.59 23.65 2.93
CA LYS A 394 14.67 24.64 2.95
C LYS A 394 14.89 25.30 1.58
N ASP A 395 14.40 24.68 0.51
CA ASP A 395 14.37 25.30 -0.81
C ASP A 395 13.19 26.29 -0.90
N PRO A 396 13.38 27.54 -1.33
CA PRO A 396 12.28 28.52 -1.36
C PRO A 396 11.13 28.18 -2.29
N ASP A 397 11.37 27.52 -3.41
CA ASP A 397 10.34 27.14 -4.38
C ASP A 397 9.56 25.94 -3.87
N ASP A 398 10.23 24.95 -3.29
CA ASP A 398 9.60 23.82 -2.63
C ASP A 398 8.82 24.26 -1.41
N TYR A 399 9.38 25.12 -0.55
CA TYR A 399 8.68 25.67 0.61
C TYR A 399 7.37 26.34 0.21
N LYS A 400 7.39 27.15 -0.86
CA LYS A 400 6.18 27.78 -1.38
C LYS A 400 5.14 26.73 -1.79
N ASN A 401 5.56 25.68 -2.51
CA ASN A 401 4.70 24.60 -2.91
C ASN A 401 4.11 23.86 -1.71
N LEU A 402 4.92 23.55 -0.69
CA LEU A 402 4.48 22.90 0.55
C LEU A 402 3.47 23.78 1.31
N TYR A 403 3.76 25.08 1.44
CA TYR A 403 2.87 26.04 2.09
C TYR A 403 1.49 26.12 1.40
N GLU A 404 1.47 26.30 0.07
CA GLU A 404 0.26 26.40 -0.72
C GLU A 404 -0.60 25.13 -0.70
N ASN A 405 -0.02 23.99 -0.31
CA ASN A 405 -0.68 22.68 -0.23
C ASN A 405 -0.83 22.17 1.22
N SER A 406 -0.61 23.01 2.22
CA SER A 406 -0.85 22.72 3.63
C SER A 406 -2.21 23.21 4.09
N PRO A 407 -3.18 22.32 4.39
CA PRO A 407 -4.53 22.74 4.80
C PRO A 407 -4.54 23.66 6.03
N LEU A 408 -3.56 23.55 6.91
CA LEU A 408 -3.43 24.37 8.11
C LEU A 408 -3.52 25.88 7.82
N PHE A 409 -2.91 26.33 6.73
CA PHE A 409 -2.83 27.76 6.39
C PHE A 409 -4.07 28.30 5.67
N PHE A 410 -5.03 27.42 5.33
CA PHE A 410 -6.24 27.76 4.58
C PHE A 410 -7.52 27.33 5.31
N ALA A 411 -7.47 27.18 6.63
CA ALA A 411 -8.62 26.77 7.45
C ALA A 411 -9.82 27.72 7.31
N GLU A 412 -9.60 28.97 6.91
CA GLU A 412 -10.66 29.96 6.61
C GLU A 412 -11.59 29.55 5.46
N ASN A 413 -11.11 28.70 4.54
CA ASN A 413 -11.88 28.27 3.39
C ASN A 413 -12.84 27.10 3.70
N VAL A 414 -12.71 26.46 4.84
CA VAL A 414 -13.58 25.34 5.23
C VAL A 414 -15.02 25.80 5.30
N GLU A 415 -15.95 25.07 4.68
CA GLU A 415 -17.38 25.37 4.68
C GLU A 415 -18.22 24.29 5.36
N ASP A 416 -17.85 23.03 5.20
CA ASP A 416 -18.60 21.87 5.66
C ASP A 416 -18.12 21.33 7.02
N PRO A 417 -18.94 20.53 7.74
CA PRO A 417 -18.58 19.93 9.01
C PRO A 417 -17.36 19.01 8.90
N ILE A 418 -16.48 19.08 9.89
CA ILE A 418 -15.27 18.26 9.97
C ILE A 418 -15.27 17.41 11.24
N LEU A 419 -14.94 16.13 11.08
CA LEU A 419 -14.55 15.24 12.18
C LEU A 419 -13.04 14.97 12.13
N ILE A 420 -12.32 15.45 13.14
CA ILE A 420 -10.88 15.20 13.27
C ILE A 420 -10.65 14.20 14.41
N ILE A 421 -9.91 13.13 14.13
CA ILE A 421 -9.64 12.08 15.10
C ILE A 421 -8.14 11.81 15.16
N THR A 422 -7.57 11.73 16.37
CA THR A 422 -6.14 11.48 16.54
C THR A 422 -5.83 10.66 17.80
N GLY A 423 -4.74 9.91 17.74
CA GLY A 423 -4.12 9.26 18.89
C GLY A 423 -3.06 10.17 19.54
N ARG A 424 -3.09 10.32 20.85
CA ARG A 424 -2.09 11.15 21.54
C ARG A 424 -0.67 10.58 21.49
N ARG A 425 -0.55 9.25 21.31
CA ARG A 425 0.72 8.52 21.23
C ARG A 425 1.12 8.23 19.78
N ASP A 426 0.59 9.01 18.84
CA ASP A 426 0.99 8.89 17.45
C ASP A 426 2.46 9.26 17.27
N THR A 427 3.24 8.30 16.76
CA THR A 427 4.68 8.45 16.50
C THR A 427 4.98 8.71 15.02
N GLN A 428 3.98 8.64 14.14
CA GLN A 428 4.14 8.90 12.72
C GLN A 428 3.66 10.30 12.35
N VAL A 429 2.48 10.71 12.85
CA VAL A 429 1.97 12.07 12.71
C VAL A 429 1.92 12.71 14.09
N ARG A 430 2.64 13.80 14.25
CA ARG A 430 2.70 14.48 15.55
C ARG A 430 1.31 14.94 15.99
N PHE A 431 0.96 14.63 17.21
CA PHE A 431 -0.28 15.12 17.85
C PHE A 431 -0.48 16.64 17.71
N GLN A 432 0.62 17.41 17.61
CA GLN A 432 0.59 18.86 17.47
C GLN A 432 -0.09 19.28 16.14
N GLU A 433 0.02 18.51 15.08
CA GLU A 433 -0.68 18.76 13.80
C GLU A 433 -2.19 18.95 14.00
N THR A 434 -2.80 18.01 14.75
CA THR A 434 -4.23 18.11 15.08
C THR A 434 -4.52 19.33 15.96
N VAL A 435 -3.68 19.62 16.96
CA VAL A 435 -3.89 20.78 17.85
C VAL A 435 -3.85 22.08 17.09
N ASP A 436 -2.89 22.23 16.18
CA ASP A 436 -2.72 23.45 15.38
C ASP A 436 -3.88 23.63 14.40
N MET A 437 -4.30 22.56 13.72
CA MET A 437 -5.46 22.60 12.81
C MET A 437 -6.76 22.96 13.56
N VAL A 438 -7.01 22.38 14.72
CA VAL A 438 -8.17 22.67 15.57
C VAL A 438 -8.14 24.14 16.04
N ASN A 439 -6.98 24.70 16.36
CA ASN A 439 -6.85 26.10 16.73
C ASN A 439 -7.20 27.05 15.57
N GLU A 440 -6.76 26.73 14.36
CA GLU A 440 -7.12 27.53 13.17
C GLU A 440 -8.62 27.41 12.83
N LEU A 441 -9.21 26.21 12.87
CA LEU A 441 -10.66 26.04 12.68
C LEU A 441 -11.47 26.84 13.72
N LYS A 442 -11.04 26.83 14.98
CA LYS A 442 -11.67 27.62 16.04
C LYS A 442 -11.56 29.12 15.80
N LYS A 443 -10.42 29.60 15.36
CA LYS A 443 -10.18 31.03 15.06
C LYS A 443 -11.16 31.55 13.99
N TYR A 444 -11.50 30.72 13.00
CA TYR A 444 -12.42 31.06 11.94
C TYR A 444 -13.87 30.62 12.18
N ASN A 445 -14.21 30.17 13.41
CA ASN A 445 -15.56 29.69 13.80
C ASN A 445 -16.12 28.61 12.86
N LYS A 446 -15.28 27.66 12.46
CA LYS A 446 -15.69 26.56 11.59
C LYS A 446 -16.44 25.49 12.39
N ASP A 447 -17.29 24.72 11.69
CA ASP A 447 -17.99 23.57 12.30
C ASP A 447 -17.07 22.36 12.34
N TYR A 448 -16.71 21.93 13.53
CA TYR A 448 -15.84 20.75 13.71
C TYR A 448 -16.10 20.02 15.04
N LYS A 449 -15.97 18.71 14.98
CA LYS A 449 -15.83 17.83 16.15
C LYS A 449 -14.41 17.28 16.14
N TYR A 450 -13.72 17.28 17.28
CA TYR A 450 -12.43 16.62 17.38
C TYR A 450 -12.37 15.63 18.53
N ILE A 451 -11.68 14.52 18.30
CA ILE A 451 -11.61 13.39 19.23
C ILE A 451 -10.15 12.99 19.41
N ILE A 452 -9.74 12.93 20.68
CA ILE A 452 -8.39 12.53 21.07
C ILE A 452 -8.48 11.27 21.90
N LYS A 453 -7.83 10.18 21.44
CA LYS A 453 -7.67 8.97 22.24
C LYS A 453 -6.28 8.96 22.89
N GLY A 454 -6.27 9.11 24.24
CA GLY A 454 -5.04 9.33 25.01
C GLY A 454 -4.01 8.20 24.94
N GLU A 455 -4.47 6.98 24.75
CA GLU A 455 -3.64 5.77 24.79
C GLU A 455 -3.41 5.15 23.38
N GLU A 456 -3.94 5.76 22.34
CA GLU A 456 -3.82 5.29 20.97
C GLU A 456 -2.72 6.03 20.19
N GLY A 457 -2.17 5.36 19.17
CA GLY A 457 -1.13 5.87 18.28
C GLY A 457 -1.64 6.12 16.87
N HIS A 458 -0.78 5.87 15.87
CA HIS A 458 -1.10 5.98 14.44
C HIS A 458 -1.99 4.80 14.01
N GLY A 459 -3.30 4.95 14.16
CA GLY A 459 -4.29 3.89 14.07
C GLY A 459 -4.65 3.31 15.45
N PHE A 460 -5.96 3.16 15.68
CA PHE A 460 -6.46 2.65 16.96
C PHE A 460 -6.39 1.12 17.00
N ARG A 461 -5.79 0.57 18.04
CA ARG A 461 -5.56 -0.87 18.19
C ARG A 461 -6.45 -1.53 19.23
N ARG A 462 -6.85 -0.81 20.27
CA ARG A 462 -7.71 -1.36 21.33
C ARG A 462 -9.12 -1.55 20.79
N GLU A 463 -9.73 -2.69 21.07
CA GLU A 463 -11.09 -3.01 20.64
C GLU A 463 -12.11 -1.93 21.01
N THR A 464 -12.06 -1.45 22.25
CA THR A 464 -12.94 -0.35 22.72
C THR A 464 -12.74 0.94 21.94
N ALA A 465 -11.50 1.33 21.67
CA ALA A 465 -11.21 2.54 20.92
C ALA A 465 -11.64 2.43 19.44
N ARG A 466 -11.52 1.24 18.86
CA ARG A 466 -12.03 0.96 17.50
C ARG A 466 -13.55 0.98 17.45
N LEU A 467 -14.23 0.40 18.45
CA LEU A 467 -15.69 0.46 18.55
C LEU A 467 -16.17 1.92 18.67
N GLU A 468 -15.56 2.71 19.56
CA GLU A 468 -15.87 4.12 19.71
C GLU A 468 -15.58 4.92 18.43
N LEU A 469 -14.53 4.59 17.66
CA LEU A 469 -14.24 5.22 16.38
C LEU A 469 -15.39 5.04 15.39
N PHE A 470 -15.92 3.82 15.25
CA PHE A 470 -17.06 3.57 14.36
C PHE A 470 -18.37 4.21 14.88
N GLN A 471 -18.55 4.30 16.19
CA GLN A 471 -19.68 5.03 16.78
C GLN A 471 -19.57 6.55 16.50
N ASP A 472 -18.39 7.12 16.61
CA ASP A 472 -18.12 8.52 16.27
C ASP A 472 -18.37 8.81 14.77
N TYR A 473 -18.00 7.87 13.89
CA TYR A 473 -18.32 7.96 12.46
C TYR A 473 -19.83 7.90 12.22
N GLU A 474 -20.54 6.95 12.84
CA GLU A 474 -21.99 6.78 12.69
C GLU A 474 -22.78 7.98 13.20
N GLU A 475 -22.33 8.64 14.26
CA GLU A 475 -22.94 9.86 14.80
C GLU A 475 -22.71 11.06 13.91
N PHE A 476 -21.56 11.11 13.21
CA PHE A 476 -21.16 12.26 12.41
C PHE A 476 -21.76 12.21 11.01
N LEU A 477 -21.85 11.05 10.38
CA LEU A 477 -22.44 10.81 9.05
C LEU A 477 -23.97 10.83 9.10
#